data_6666da4a31f29fd5a1fe759be191f518
#
_entry.id   6666da4a31f29fd5a1fe759be191f518
#
_cell.length_a   1.000
_cell.length_b   1.000
_cell.length_c   1.000
_cell.angle_alpha   90.00
_cell.angle_beta   90.00
_cell.angle_gamma   90.00
#
_symmetry.space_group_name_H-M   'P 1'
#
loop_
_entity.id
_entity.type
_entity.pdbx_description
1 polymer ?
#
loop_
_entity_poly.entity_id
_entity_poly.type
_entity_poly.pdbx_seq_one_letter_code
_entity_poly.pdbx_strand_id
1 'polypeptide(L)'
;PENSILHKVGADSGNFNKVNHIMPMGSQEKAANPEQFYSWAKKHIYDSYLVEYKLDGASLELQYKNGILQCAVTRGDGVIGDDITTNAKKMNGVMLAITKHGVPVDFTGGIRGEVIMTHDVHKNYFADKANCRNAANGLMKRKDGSGSEYLKLIVYDALATEGVSPFSNEQEKIQWLKDCGFNTVEVKICNSPEA
;
A
#
# COMPACT_ATOMS: atom_id res chain seq x y z
N PRO A 1 10.35 34.71 -19.96
CA PRO A 1 9.19 33.90 -20.25
C PRO A 1 9.19 32.70 -19.34
N GLU A 2 8.83 32.96 -18.09
CA GLU A 2 8.76 31.93 -17.01
C GLU A 2 7.29 31.65 -16.72
N ASN A 3 6.63 30.92 -17.60
CA ASN A 3 5.31 30.36 -17.33
C ASN A 3 5.16 29.04 -18.10
N SER A 4 6.01 28.10 -17.75
CA SER A 4 5.84 26.72 -18.23
C SER A 4 4.70 26.05 -17.43
N ILE A 5 3.65 25.66 -18.13
CA ILE A 5 2.49 24.89 -17.63
C ILE A 5 2.92 23.59 -16.94
N LEU A 6 4.16 23.13 -17.16
CA LEU A 6 4.73 21.91 -16.57
C LEU A 6 5.00 22.00 -15.06
N HIS A 7 5.03 23.20 -14.46
CA HIS A 7 5.22 23.38 -13.02
C HIS A 7 3.93 23.39 -12.19
N LYS A 8 2.75 23.25 -12.82
CA LYS A 8 1.45 23.23 -12.12
C LYS A 8 0.78 21.85 -12.00
N VAL A 9 1.45 20.80 -12.43
CA VAL A 9 0.95 19.43 -12.25
C VAL A 9 1.51 18.89 -10.94
N GLY A 10 0.85 19.18 -9.84
CA GLY A 10 1.23 18.67 -8.52
C GLY A 10 0.88 19.55 -7.34
N ALA A 11 0.25 20.71 -7.58
CA ALA A 11 0.04 21.72 -6.54
C ALA A 11 -1.41 21.82 -6.05
N ASP A 12 -2.06 20.71 -5.78
CA ASP A 12 -3.23 20.72 -4.92
C ASP A 12 -3.03 19.72 -3.74
N SER A 13 -1.82 19.72 -3.18
CA SER A 13 -1.57 19.19 -1.86
C SER A 13 -2.24 20.16 -0.88
N GLY A 14 -3.53 19.93 -0.61
CA GLY A 14 -4.17 20.54 0.54
C GLY A 14 -3.27 20.32 1.75
N ASN A 15 -3.28 21.26 2.71
CA ASN A 15 -2.55 21.10 3.97
C ASN A 15 -3.16 19.94 4.75
N PHE A 16 -2.80 18.72 4.38
CA PHE A 16 -3.08 17.54 5.18
C PHE A 16 -2.17 17.56 6.42
N ASN A 17 -2.70 17.09 7.54
CA ASN A 17 -1.88 16.87 8.72
C ASN A 17 -0.77 15.86 8.40
N LYS A 18 0.39 16.04 9.01
CA LYS A 18 1.51 15.13 8.87
C LYS A 18 1.48 14.09 9.99
N VAL A 19 1.69 12.83 9.62
CA VAL A 19 1.71 11.68 10.55
C VAL A 19 2.95 10.86 10.32
N ASN A 20 3.58 10.40 11.40
CA ASN A 20 4.70 9.48 11.36
C ASN A 20 4.22 8.07 10.98
N HIS A 21 5.02 7.39 10.17
CA HIS A 21 4.79 5.98 9.87
C HIS A 21 5.12 5.09 11.07
N ILE A 22 4.27 4.07 11.30
CA ILE A 22 4.59 2.92 12.14
C ILE A 22 5.60 2.03 11.39
N MET A 23 5.42 1.90 10.07
CA MET A 23 6.24 1.09 9.17
C MET A 23 7.00 2.00 8.19
N PRO A 24 8.25 2.40 8.47
CA PRO A 24 9.02 3.26 7.55
C PRO A 24 9.05 2.68 6.13
N MET A 25 8.84 3.53 5.13
CA MET A 25 8.70 3.15 3.72
C MET A 25 9.99 3.43 2.93
N GLY A 26 11.01 2.60 3.13
CA GLY A 26 12.27 2.66 2.39
C GLY A 26 12.15 2.25 0.92
N SER A 27 13.23 2.44 0.16
CA SER A 27 13.36 1.89 -1.19
C SER A 27 13.83 0.44 -1.11
N GLN A 28 13.26 -0.41 -1.96
CA GLN A 28 13.71 -1.81 -2.08
C GLN A 28 14.93 -1.90 -3.01
N GLU A 29 15.78 -2.91 -2.77
CA GLU A 29 16.83 -3.28 -3.71
C GLU A 29 16.22 -3.70 -5.05
N LYS A 30 16.97 -3.47 -6.12
CA LYS A 30 16.53 -3.81 -7.49
C LYS A 30 17.53 -4.75 -8.12
N ALA A 31 17.02 -5.80 -8.75
CA ALA A 31 17.74 -6.61 -9.71
C ALA A 31 17.14 -6.34 -11.10
N ALA A 32 17.92 -5.75 -12.01
CA ALA A 32 17.44 -5.34 -13.32
C ALA A 32 17.55 -6.46 -14.38
N ASN A 33 18.25 -7.53 -14.05
CA ASN A 33 18.50 -8.68 -14.94
C ASN A 33 18.71 -9.95 -14.11
N PRO A 34 18.69 -11.14 -14.74
CA PRO A 34 18.88 -12.42 -14.05
C PRO A 34 20.20 -12.52 -13.28
N GLU A 35 21.30 -11.98 -13.82
CA GLU A 35 22.62 -12.03 -13.18
C GLU A 35 22.61 -11.29 -11.84
N GLN A 36 21.99 -10.11 -11.78
CA GLN A 36 21.84 -9.34 -10.55
C GLN A 36 20.93 -10.07 -9.55
N PHE A 37 19.86 -10.70 -10.04
CA PHE A 37 18.96 -11.50 -9.20
C PHE A 37 19.72 -12.69 -8.58
N TYR A 38 20.46 -13.47 -9.37
CA TYR A 38 21.26 -14.58 -8.83
C TYR A 38 22.36 -14.11 -7.89
N SER A 39 22.97 -12.96 -8.15
CA SER A 39 23.95 -12.35 -7.23
C SER A 39 23.32 -11.97 -5.89
N TRP A 40 22.09 -11.46 -5.90
CA TRP A 40 21.30 -11.19 -4.70
C TRP A 40 20.92 -12.50 -4.00
N ALA A 41 20.39 -13.48 -4.71
CA ALA A 41 19.94 -14.76 -4.18
C ALA A 41 21.07 -15.53 -3.47
N LYS A 42 22.31 -15.49 -4.00
CA LYS A 42 23.48 -16.10 -3.37
C LYS A 42 23.82 -15.52 -2.00
N LYS A 43 23.40 -14.28 -1.71
CA LYS A 43 23.61 -13.60 -0.41
C LYS A 43 22.45 -13.84 0.54
N HIS A 44 21.29 -14.29 0.04
CA HIS A 44 20.04 -14.42 0.77
C HIS A 44 19.54 -15.87 0.63
N ILE A 45 20.18 -16.80 1.35
CA ILE A 45 19.86 -18.22 1.32
C ILE A 45 18.76 -18.51 2.33
N TYR A 46 17.58 -18.88 1.85
CA TYR A 46 16.42 -19.25 2.65
C TYR A 46 15.84 -20.57 2.18
N ASP A 47 15.10 -21.26 3.04
CA ASP A 47 14.39 -22.51 2.70
C ASP A 47 13.28 -22.28 1.67
N SER A 48 12.73 -21.08 1.63
CA SER A 48 11.70 -20.67 0.65
C SER A 48 11.72 -19.15 0.41
N TYR A 49 11.21 -18.77 -0.76
CA TYR A 49 11.04 -17.38 -1.19
C TYR A 49 9.58 -17.13 -1.47
N LEU A 50 9.08 -15.98 -1.05
CA LEU A 50 7.74 -15.51 -1.35
C LEU A 50 7.85 -14.50 -2.49
N VAL A 51 7.22 -14.82 -3.62
CA VAL A 51 7.25 -14.00 -4.83
C VAL A 51 5.91 -13.33 -5.02
N GLU A 52 5.94 -12.02 -5.24
CA GLU A 52 4.76 -11.17 -5.39
C GLU A 52 4.87 -10.27 -6.62
N TYR A 53 3.73 -9.88 -7.17
CA TYR A 53 3.70 -8.80 -8.15
C TYR A 53 4.04 -7.47 -7.50
N LYS A 54 4.96 -6.72 -8.11
CA LYS A 54 5.20 -5.33 -7.72
C LYS A 54 4.08 -4.46 -8.28
N LEU A 55 3.17 -4.04 -7.41
CA LEU A 55 2.06 -3.19 -7.80
C LEU A 55 2.54 -1.80 -8.22
N ASP A 56 1.87 -1.21 -9.21
CA ASP A 56 2.16 0.14 -9.72
C ASP A 56 1.04 1.11 -9.33
N GLY A 57 1.24 1.79 -8.23
CA GLY A 57 0.25 2.69 -7.64
C GLY A 57 0.90 3.72 -6.71
N ALA A 58 0.24 3.97 -5.59
CA ALA A 58 0.70 4.85 -4.54
C ALA A 58 0.66 4.13 -3.19
N SER A 59 1.77 4.09 -2.49
CA SER A 59 1.85 3.42 -1.18
C SER A 59 1.01 4.15 -0.13
N LEU A 60 0.32 3.37 0.69
CA LEU A 60 -0.52 3.82 1.81
C LEU A 60 -0.29 2.92 3.02
N GLU A 61 -0.17 3.53 4.19
CA GLU A 61 -0.21 2.85 5.49
C GLU A 61 -1.52 3.13 6.18
N LEU A 62 -2.20 2.08 6.64
CA LEU A 62 -3.33 2.15 7.54
C LEU A 62 -2.86 1.88 8.97
N GLN A 63 -3.09 2.81 9.88
CA GLN A 63 -2.72 2.64 11.29
C GLN A 63 -3.96 2.28 12.10
N TYR A 64 -3.87 1.17 12.83
CA TYR A 64 -4.95 0.64 13.66
C TYR A 64 -4.60 0.67 15.13
N LYS A 65 -5.63 0.86 15.97
CA LYS A 65 -5.57 0.65 17.40
C LYS A 65 -6.77 -0.20 17.84
N ASN A 66 -6.49 -1.32 18.51
CA ASN A 66 -7.51 -2.29 18.93
C ASN A 66 -8.45 -2.68 17.77
N GLY A 67 -7.89 -2.90 16.58
CA GLY A 67 -8.61 -3.25 15.35
C GLY A 67 -9.38 -2.11 14.69
N ILE A 68 -9.36 -0.89 15.22
CA ILE A 68 -10.08 0.27 14.68
C ILE A 68 -9.12 1.20 13.95
N LEU A 69 -9.47 1.57 12.71
CA LEU A 69 -8.68 2.49 11.89
C LEU A 69 -8.58 3.87 12.55
N GLN A 70 -7.36 4.31 12.81
CA GLN A 70 -7.04 5.62 13.36
C GLN A 70 -6.73 6.62 12.25
N CYS A 71 -5.78 6.29 11.37
CA CYS A 71 -5.42 7.14 10.24
C CYS A 71 -4.90 6.32 9.05
N ALA A 72 -4.89 6.96 7.88
CA ALA A 72 -4.33 6.45 6.64
C ALA A 72 -3.30 7.45 6.11
N VAL A 73 -2.04 7.01 5.96
CA VAL A 73 -0.87 7.87 5.77
C VAL A 73 -0.22 7.58 4.43
N THR A 74 -0.06 8.60 3.58
CA THR A 74 0.67 8.47 2.31
C THR A 74 2.15 8.28 2.55
N ARG A 75 2.88 7.74 1.57
CA ARG A 75 4.32 7.49 1.71
C ARG A 75 5.11 8.71 2.21
N GLY A 76 4.82 9.93 1.70
CA GLY A 76 5.61 11.12 2.00
C GLY A 76 7.09 10.92 1.68
N ASP A 77 7.95 11.24 2.63
CA ASP A 77 9.40 11.00 2.57
C ASP A 77 9.84 9.58 3.03
N GLY A 78 8.86 8.75 3.42
CA GLY A 78 9.07 7.40 3.94
C GLY A 78 9.10 7.31 5.47
N VAL A 79 9.17 8.42 6.18
CA VAL A 79 9.12 8.52 7.65
C VAL A 79 7.85 9.24 8.09
N ILE A 80 7.49 10.31 7.36
CA ILE A 80 6.33 11.15 7.61
C ILE A 80 5.53 11.28 6.31
N GLY A 81 4.22 11.10 6.39
CA GLY A 81 3.29 11.24 5.26
C GLY A 81 2.12 12.15 5.56
N ASP A 82 1.25 12.33 4.55
CA ASP A 82 0.00 13.07 4.66
C ASP A 82 -1.09 12.17 5.22
N ASP A 83 -1.84 12.64 6.20
CA ASP A 83 -3.07 12.00 6.69
C ASP A 83 -4.20 12.21 5.68
N ILE A 84 -4.55 11.15 4.96
CA ILE A 84 -5.65 11.13 3.99
C ILE A 84 -6.80 10.24 4.44
N THR A 85 -7.00 10.09 5.73
CA THR A 85 -8.00 9.17 6.31
C THR A 85 -9.40 9.37 5.73
N THR A 86 -9.82 10.60 5.52
CA THR A 86 -11.13 10.92 4.93
C THR A 86 -11.27 10.36 3.51
N ASN A 87 -10.21 10.45 2.71
CA ASN A 87 -10.16 9.93 1.34
C ASN A 87 -10.09 8.40 1.36
N ALA A 88 -9.21 7.85 2.21
CA ALA A 88 -9.00 6.42 2.33
C ALA A 88 -10.27 5.65 2.72
N LYS A 89 -11.11 6.21 3.58
CA LYS A 89 -12.40 5.61 3.97
C LYS A 89 -13.38 5.38 2.80
N LYS A 90 -13.18 6.05 1.67
CA LYS A 90 -13.98 5.89 0.45
C LYS A 90 -13.43 4.82 -0.49
N MET A 91 -12.15 4.40 -0.30
CA MET A 91 -11.47 3.45 -1.19
C MET A 91 -11.94 2.02 -0.95
N ASN A 92 -12.02 1.23 -2.01
CA ASN A 92 -12.28 -0.20 -1.90
C ASN A 92 -11.11 -0.90 -1.19
N GLY A 93 -11.42 -1.77 -0.22
CA GLY A 93 -10.41 -2.54 0.52
C GLY A 93 -9.85 -1.85 1.77
N VAL A 94 -10.28 -0.61 2.09
CA VAL A 94 -9.97 0.02 3.38
C VAL A 94 -10.99 -0.40 4.42
N MET A 95 -10.54 -1.05 5.47
CA MET A 95 -11.41 -1.53 6.55
C MET A 95 -11.39 -0.54 7.72
N LEU A 96 -12.56 -0.11 8.17
CA LEU A 96 -12.70 0.80 9.32
C LEU A 96 -12.51 0.08 10.65
N ALA A 97 -12.87 -1.20 10.67
CA ALA A 97 -12.65 -2.11 11.79
C ALA A 97 -12.21 -3.47 11.24
N ILE A 98 -11.18 -4.05 11.83
CA ILE A 98 -10.68 -5.37 11.42
C ILE A 98 -11.56 -6.43 12.07
N THR A 99 -12.08 -7.34 11.23
CA THR A 99 -12.77 -8.54 11.69
C THR A 99 -12.17 -9.77 11.01
N LYS A 100 -12.09 -10.90 11.71
CA LYS A 100 -11.73 -12.18 11.13
C LYS A 100 -12.95 -13.11 11.26
N HIS A 101 -13.50 -13.54 10.12
CA HIS A 101 -14.74 -14.31 10.07
C HIS A 101 -15.91 -13.68 10.84
N GLY A 102 -16.01 -12.35 10.80
CA GLY A 102 -17.05 -11.56 11.47
C GLY A 102 -16.80 -11.30 12.96
N VAL A 103 -15.68 -11.77 13.51
CA VAL A 103 -15.29 -11.51 14.91
C VAL A 103 -14.29 -10.35 14.94
N PRO A 104 -14.49 -9.34 15.80
CA PRO A 104 -13.53 -8.25 15.98
C PRO A 104 -12.13 -8.77 16.34
N VAL A 105 -11.11 -8.16 15.73
CA VAL A 105 -9.70 -8.50 15.96
C VAL A 105 -9.05 -7.38 16.75
N ASP A 106 -8.41 -7.73 17.86
CA ASP A 106 -7.59 -6.80 18.63
C ASP A 106 -6.19 -6.73 17.98
N PHE A 107 -6.02 -5.75 17.08
CA PHE A 107 -4.76 -5.48 16.40
C PHE A 107 -4.40 -4.01 16.55
N THR A 108 -3.21 -3.76 17.09
CA THR A 108 -2.61 -2.41 17.15
C THR A 108 -1.32 -2.44 16.35
N GLY A 109 -1.23 -1.56 15.33
CA GLY A 109 -0.08 -1.55 14.42
C GLY A 109 -0.39 -0.92 13.06
N GLY A 110 0.50 -1.16 12.10
CA GLY A 110 0.39 -0.68 10.72
C GLY A 110 0.06 -1.81 9.75
N ILE A 111 -0.75 -1.49 8.74
CA ILE A 111 -0.97 -2.34 7.55
C ILE A 111 -0.65 -1.51 6.32
N ARG A 112 0.27 -2.02 5.48
CA ARG A 112 0.75 -1.30 4.31
C ARG A 112 0.25 -1.96 3.03
N GLY A 113 -0.09 -1.11 2.06
CA GLY A 113 -0.52 -1.54 0.75
C GLY A 113 -0.24 -0.53 -0.34
N GLU A 114 -0.67 -0.86 -1.54
CA GLU A 114 -0.61 0.01 -2.70
C GLU A 114 -2.03 0.38 -3.13
N VAL A 115 -2.28 1.67 -3.25
CA VAL A 115 -3.51 2.22 -3.82
C VAL A 115 -3.36 2.21 -5.34
N ILE A 116 -4.22 1.47 -6.00
CA ILE A 116 -4.21 1.31 -7.45
C ILE A 116 -5.50 1.81 -8.08
N MET A 117 -5.43 2.14 -9.37
CA MET A 117 -6.56 2.29 -10.27
C MET A 117 -6.50 1.20 -11.33
N THR A 118 -7.61 0.53 -11.60
CA THR A 118 -7.65 -0.46 -12.68
C THR A 118 -7.62 0.21 -14.06
N HIS A 119 -7.14 -0.50 -15.07
CA HIS A 119 -7.10 0.01 -16.44
C HIS A 119 -8.50 0.36 -16.97
N ASP A 120 -9.53 -0.42 -16.63
CA ASP A 120 -10.91 -0.16 -17.05
C ASP A 120 -11.45 1.14 -16.45
N VAL A 121 -11.22 1.38 -15.16
CA VAL A 121 -11.58 2.62 -14.49
C VAL A 121 -10.85 3.81 -15.11
N HIS A 122 -9.55 3.70 -15.31
CA HIS A 122 -8.74 4.74 -15.96
C HIS A 122 -9.28 5.07 -17.35
N LYS A 123 -9.47 4.06 -18.19
CA LYS A 123 -9.95 4.22 -19.57
C LYS A 123 -11.33 4.89 -19.64
N ASN A 124 -12.24 4.50 -18.74
CA ASN A 124 -13.63 4.95 -18.81
C ASN A 124 -13.87 6.31 -18.14
N TYR A 125 -13.09 6.68 -17.11
CA TYR A 125 -13.39 7.85 -16.29
C TYR A 125 -12.23 8.85 -16.17
N PHE A 126 -10.99 8.43 -16.44
CA PHE A 126 -9.78 9.22 -16.17
C PHE A 126 -8.76 9.16 -17.32
N ALA A 127 -9.22 8.98 -18.54
CA ALA A 127 -8.38 8.88 -19.74
C ALA A 127 -7.54 10.17 -20.00
N ASP A 128 -7.91 11.29 -19.38
CA ASP A 128 -7.14 12.54 -19.38
C ASP A 128 -5.86 12.47 -18.53
N LYS A 129 -5.74 11.50 -17.63
CA LYS A 129 -4.55 11.28 -16.82
C LYS A 129 -3.53 10.44 -17.59
N ALA A 130 -2.25 10.71 -17.37
CA ALA A 130 -1.17 10.06 -18.12
C ALA A 130 -1.13 8.54 -17.97
N ASN A 131 -1.49 8.01 -16.80
CA ASN A 131 -1.58 6.57 -16.49
C ASN A 131 -2.32 6.33 -15.17
N CYS A 132 -2.61 5.05 -14.88
CA CYS A 132 -3.32 4.63 -13.67
C CYS A 132 -2.63 5.10 -12.38
N ARG A 133 -1.29 5.03 -12.30
CA ARG A 133 -0.53 5.48 -11.13
C ARG A 133 -0.67 6.98 -10.88
N ASN A 134 -0.54 7.79 -11.93
CA ASN A 134 -0.69 9.25 -11.82
C ASN A 134 -2.13 9.62 -11.44
N ALA A 135 -3.13 8.93 -12.00
CA ALA A 135 -4.52 9.10 -11.63
C ALA A 135 -4.75 8.75 -10.15
N ALA A 136 -4.27 7.59 -9.68
CA ALA A 136 -4.39 7.18 -8.29
C ALA A 136 -3.75 8.19 -7.33
N ASN A 137 -2.50 8.60 -7.60
CA ASN A 137 -1.79 9.61 -6.79
C ASN A 137 -2.53 10.95 -6.72
N GLY A 138 -3.11 11.40 -7.82
CA GLY A 138 -3.85 12.65 -7.86
C GLY A 138 -5.17 12.59 -7.09
N LEU A 139 -5.95 11.52 -7.30
CA LEU A 139 -7.27 11.36 -6.68
C LEU A 139 -7.18 11.15 -5.16
N MET A 140 -6.24 10.31 -4.71
CA MET A 140 -6.12 10.00 -3.28
C MET A 140 -5.79 11.22 -2.40
N LYS A 141 -5.29 12.32 -3.00
CA LYS A 141 -4.90 13.56 -2.31
C LYS A 141 -5.84 14.74 -2.58
N ARG A 142 -7.00 14.53 -3.17
CA ARG A 142 -7.99 15.62 -3.33
C ARG A 142 -8.55 16.03 -1.98
N LYS A 143 -8.66 17.35 -1.73
CA LYS A 143 -9.17 17.91 -0.48
C LYS A 143 -10.60 17.47 -0.13
N ASP A 144 -11.44 17.37 -1.15
CA ASP A 144 -12.84 16.95 -1.02
C ASP A 144 -13.02 15.43 -1.01
N GLY A 145 -11.90 14.69 -1.22
CA GLY A 145 -11.90 13.23 -1.33
C GLY A 145 -12.67 12.68 -2.52
N SER A 146 -13.00 13.54 -3.51
CA SER A 146 -13.71 13.09 -4.72
C SER A 146 -12.82 12.20 -5.58
N GLY A 147 -13.41 11.11 -6.11
CA GLY A 147 -12.70 10.15 -6.95
C GLY A 147 -11.96 9.07 -6.17
N SER A 148 -11.89 9.15 -4.83
CA SER A 148 -11.26 8.09 -4.01
C SER A 148 -12.05 6.79 -4.06
N GLU A 149 -13.35 6.82 -4.34
CA GLU A 149 -14.23 5.68 -4.53
C GLU A 149 -13.88 4.80 -5.75
N TYR A 150 -13.11 5.35 -6.68
CA TYR A 150 -12.60 4.61 -7.86
C TYR A 150 -11.27 3.91 -7.59
N LEU A 151 -10.69 4.09 -6.39
CA LEU A 151 -9.40 3.53 -6.01
C LEU A 151 -9.59 2.26 -5.20
N LYS A 152 -8.61 1.35 -5.34
CA LYS A 152 -8.57 0.08 -4.61
C LYS A 152 -7.25 -0.03 -3.86
N LEU A 153 -7.33 -0.36 -2.58
CA LEU A 153 -6.16 -0.72 -1.78
C LEU A 153 -5.93 -2.23 -1.87
N ILE A 154 -4.69 -2.61 -2.16
CA ILE A 154 -4.19 -3.99 -2.08
C ILE A 154 -3.07 -4.00 -1.06
N VAL A 155 -3.23 -4.76 0.01
CA VAL A 155 -2.26 -4.83 1.12
C VAL A 155 -1.26 -5.95 0.89
N TYR A 156 -0.03 -5.74 1.34
CA TYR A 156 1.08 -6.70 1.20
C TYR A 156 1.95 -6.80 2.45
N ASP A 157 1.74 -5.95 3.47
CA ASP A 157 2.57 -5.97 4.67
C ASP A 157 1.77 -5.53 5.90
N ALA A 158 2.17 -6.03 7.08
CA ALA A 158 1.60 -5.65 8.36
C ALA A 158 2.64 -5.80 9.48
N LEU A 159 2.54 -4.92 10.48
CA LEU A 159 3.38 -4.92 11.67
C LEU A 159 2.53 -4.68 12.90
N ALA A 160 2.48 -5.64 13.82
CA ALA A 160 1.91 -5.44 15.14
C ALA A 160 2.91 -4.69 16.04
N THR A 161 2.45 -3.65 16.73
CA THR A 161 3.28 -2.86 17.65
C THR A 161 2.94 -3.09 19.12
N GLU A 162 1.79 -3.67 19.39
CA GLU A 162 1.34 -4.01 20.75
C GLU A 162 0.76 -5.43 20.74
N GLY A 163 0.82 -6.11 21.90
CA GLY A 163 0.30 -7.45 22.07
C GLY A 163 1.14 -8.52 21.38
N VAL A 164 0.53 -9.69 21.16
CA VAL A 164 1.15 -10.80 20.44
C VAL A 164 0.84 -10.66 18.96
N SER A 165 1.88 -10.71 18.11
CA SER A 165 1.70 -10.69 16.66
C SER A 165 0.82 -11.88 16.21
N PRO A 166 -0.22 -11.63 15.38
CA PRO A 166 -1.08 -12.70 14.88
C PRO A 166 -0.44 -13.57 13.78
N PHE A 167 0.82 -13.29 13.42
CA PHE A 167 1.59 -14.02 12.41
C PHE A 167 3.08 -14.06 12.80
N SER A 168 3.77 -15.15 12.43
CA SER A 168 5.19 -15.39 12.75
C SER A 168 6.11 -15.29 11.53
N ASN A 169 5.55 -15.33 10.32
CA ASN A 169 6.27 -15.27 9.06
C ASN A 169 5.43 -14.60 7.96
N GLU A 170 6.05 -14.33 6.81
CA GLU A 170 5.43 -13.61 5.71
C GLU A 170 4.20 -14.34 5.13
N GLN A 171 4.25 -15.67 5.03
CA GLN A 171 3.13 -16.46 4.53
C GLN A 171 1.91 -16.36 5.45
N GLU A 172 2.13 -16.51 6.76
CA GLU A 172 1.08 -16.36 7.78
C GLU A 172 0.52 -14.95 7.80
N LYS A 173 1.35 -13.92 7.60
CA LYS A 173 0.95 -12.52 7.50
C LYS A 173 -0.05 -12.32 6.35
N ILE A 174 0.30 -12.74 5.14
CA ILE A 174 -0.60 -12.62 3.98
C ILE A 174 -1.88 -13.41 4.18
N GLN A 175 -1.80 -14.61 4.76
CA GLN A 175 -2.99 -15.42 5.07
C GLN A 175 -3.87 -14.73 6.11
N TRP A 176 -3.30 -14.17 7.17
CA TRP A 176 -4.04 -13.41 8.18
C TRP A 176 -4.75 -12.19 7.58
N LEU A 177 -4.08 -11.43 6.71
CA LEU A 177 -4.68 -10.30 6.00
C LEU A 177 -5.87 -10.75 5.13
N LYS A 178 -5.75 -11.88 4.42
CA LYS A 178 -6.86 -12.49 3.65
C LYS A 178 -8.03 -12.90 4.55
N ASP A 179 -7.74 -13.60 5.65
CA ASP A 179 -8.76 -14.04 6.60
C ASP A 179 -9.51 -12.86 7.24
N CYS A 180 -8.84 -11.72 7.39
CA CYS A 180 -9.44 -10.47 7.83
C CYS A 180 -10.25 -9.76 6.73
N GLY A 181 -10.24 -10.25 5.50
CA GLY A 181 -11.03 -9.69 4.38
C GLY A 181 -10.36 -8.57 3.60
N PHE A 182 -9.07 -8.32 3.81
CA PHE A 182 -8.32 -7.38 2.98
C PHE A 182 -8.11 -7.92 1.56
N ASN A 183 -8.07 -7.02 0.57
CA ASN A 183 -7.52 -7.35 -0.73
C ASN A 183 -6.00 -7.51 -0.57
N THR A 184 -5.45 -8.66 -0.90
CA THR A 184 -4.01 -8.92 -0.79
C THR A 184 -3.39 -9.15 -2.16
N VAL A 185 -2.06 -9.04 -2.25
CA VAL A 185 -1.30 -9.50 -3.41
C VAL A 185 -1.45 -11.02 -3.57
N GLU A 186 -1.34 -11.49 -4.81
CA GLU A 186 -1.12 -12.91 -5.07
C GLU A 186 0.32 -13.25 -4.76
N VAL A 187 0.53 -14.37 -4.09
CA VAL A 187 1.85 -14.85 -3.71
C VAL A 187 2.11 -16.23 -4.29
N LYS A 188 3.33 -16.45 -4.77
CA LYS A 188 3.86 -17.75 -5.14
C LYS A 188 5.01 -18.09 -4.18
N ILE A 189 4.98 -19.31 -3.62
CA ILE A 189 6.08 -19.81 -2.81
C ILE A 189 7.01 -20.61 -3.72
N CYS A 190 8.30 -20.27 -3.71
CA CYS A 190 9.35 -20.95 -4.44
C CYS A 190 10.38 -21.49 -3.45
N ASN A 191 10.82 -22.74 -3.63
CA ASN A 191 11.77 -23.39 -2.73
C ASN A 191 13.23 -23.18 -3.17
N SER A 192 13.45 -22.50 -4.29
CA SER A 192 14.76 -22.09 -4.75
C SER A 192 14.65 -20.82 -5.62
N PRO A 193 15.76 -20.09 -5.83
CA PRO A 193 15.80 -18.94 -6.74
C PRO A 193 15.51 -19.27 -8.22
N GLU A 194 15.62 -20.54 -8.61
CA GLU A 194 15.36 -21.02 -9.98
C GLU A 194 13.89 -21.41 -10.23
N ALA A 195 13.09 -21.55 -9.18
CA ALA A 195 11.67 -21.97 -9.25
C ALA A 195 10.75 -20.83 -9.65
#